data_a46451ca7819305aa2f18fbb8a94a00c
#
_entry.id   a46451ca7819305aa2f18fbb8a94a00c
#
_cell.length_a   1.000
_cell.length_b   1.000
_cell.length_c   1.000
_cell.angle_alpha   90.00
_cell.angle_beta   90.00
_cell.angle_gamma   90.00
#
_symmetry.space_group_name_H-M   'P 1'
#
loop_
_entity.id
_entity.type
_entity.pdbx_description
1 polymer ?
#
loop_
_entity_poly.entity_id
_entity_poly.type
_entity_poly.pdbx_seq_one_letter_code
_entity_poly.pdbx_strand_id
1 'polypeptide(L)'
;MLELAVNPDVEMMEQALVLSLLVKGRTVFEDFKWTPRSARFAEVLCEYGLSYELKGHQLALNGLGFQYKTPTLLPYRFSPHALVLLWALASRDTETIYMIAGDDGDQGEIQKAKDLLQRYFLVTWLAELPCKLQFQFQEGLPKIKKNSQGDIPYLMRNRLLLYALVSGRDLTFEERSSIRDQWTRMMIYFGAALTYESKGMENMDELSRRIAKARGVKMERTWTTTLLPTKILTGREYFVPGDATESTALCLFATLAKDSKIKTFIVKNACINTGRVGAITALKRMGALVDFTTRRERYGDAFGDIEIKSFVGKRLQGRRFSEDAIAPCMDEYALLALAACYGEGETILRFPEEYKLPIVDYLELLALNLRKTGVEVGVYENGLVIRGKEELDGGDFDSGGHPSIGLVLFMISLLGKGKSSVEALECVEEAFPGLCDKIESILQKENHEFS
;
A
#
# COMPACT_ATOMS: atom_id res chain seq x y z
N MET A 1 24.93 -15.61 -3.13
CA MET A 1 24.04 -14.66 -2.44
C MET A 1 23.73 -13.52 -3.40
N LEU A 2 22.47 -13.11 -3.53
CA LEU A 2 22.05 -11.98 -4.37
C LEU A 2 21.37 -10.94 -3.48
N GLU A 3 21.82 -9.70 -3.55
CA GLU A 3 21.16 -8.56 -2.90
C GLU A 3 20.23 -7.86 -3.91
N LEU A 4 19.02 -7.59 -3.49
CA LEU A 4 17.96 -6.99 -4.30
C LEU A 4 17.52 -5.69 -3.62
N ALA A 5 17.60 -4.58 -4.34
CA ALA A 5 17.08 -3.31 -3.88
C ALA A 5 15.62 -3.13 -4.34
N VAL A 6 14.77 -2.63 -3.47
CA VAL A 6 13.39 -2.23 -3.79
C VAL A 6 13.28 -0.73 -3.93
N ASN A 7 12.30 -0.27 -4.69
CA ASN A 7 12.00 1.15 -4.77
C ASN A 7 11.41 1.65 -3.45
N PRO A 8 11.52 2.95 -3.13
CA PRO A 8 10.84 3.53 -1.97
C PRO A 8 9.32 3.32 -2.07
N ASP A 9 8.67 3.06 -0.92
CA ASP A 9 7.21 2.96 -0.84
C ASP A 9 6.57 4.28 -1.30
N VAL A 10 5.80 4.22 -2.39
CA VAL A 10 5.26 5.43 -3.04
C VAL A 10 4.21 6.11 -2.19
N GLU A 11 3.37 5.36 -1.46
CA GLU A 11 2.38 5.96 -0.56
C GLU A 11 3.03 6.68 0.61
N MET A 12 4.05 6.08 1.21
CA MET A 12 4.83 6.74 2.27
C MET A 12 5.57 7.97 1.74
N MET A 13 6.06 7.91 0.50
CA MET A 13 6.68 9.05 -0.16
C MET A 13 5.68 10.20 -0.34
N GLU A 14 4.49 9.94 -0.88
CA GLU A 14 3.43 10.93 -1.06
C GLU A 14 3.03 11.57 0.28
N GLN A 15 2.89 10.77 1.34
CA GLN A 15 2.62 11.23 2.69
C GLN A 15 3.73 12.14 3.23
N ALA A 16 4.98 11.72 3.07
CA ALA A 16 6.14 12.49 3.55
C ALA A 16 6.31 13.82 2.77
N LEU A 17 6.02 13.84 1.47
CA LEU A 17 6.02 15.05 0.65
C LEU A 17 4.93 16.04 1.12
N VAL A 18 3.71 15.54 1.42
CA VAL A 18 2.63 16.37 1.99
C VAL A 18 3.04 16.96 3.34
N LEU A 19 3.61 16.16 4.24
CA LEU A 19 4.08 16.67 5.53
C LEU A 19 5.21 17.69 5.35
N SER A 20 6.10 17.47 4.37
CA SER A 20 7.18 18.40 4.06
C SER A 20 6.66 19.77 3.56
N LEU A 21 5.54 19.79 2.81
CA LEU A 21 4.86 21.05 2.47
C LEU A 21 4.37 21.79 3.71
N LEU A 22 3.83 21.04 4.69
CA LEU A 22 3.25 21.58 5.93
C LEU A 22 4.29 21.91 7.00
N VAL A 23 5.54 21.54 6.81
CA VAL A 23 6.66 21.94 7.69
C VAL A 23 7.00 23.41 7.44
N LYS A 24 7.26 24.16 8.50
CA LYS A 24 7.90 25.47 8.37
C LYS A 24 9.41 25.30 8.44
N GLY A 25 10.05 25.25 7.27
CA GLY A 25 11.50 25.05 7.17
C GLY A 25 11.86 23.90 6.24
N ARG A 26 12.98 23.23 6.53
CA ARG A 26 13.61 22.28 5.64
C ARG A 26 13.45 20.83 6.13
N THR A 27 13.02 19.95 5.23
CA THR A 27 13.06 18.49 5.38
C THR A 27 14.11 17.93 4.41
N VAL A 28 14.90 16.94 4.84
CA VAL A 28 15.93 16.31 4.01
C VAL A 28 15.63 14.81 3.91
N PHE A 29 15.45 14.31 2.70
CA PHE A 29 15.32 12.89 2.45
C PHE A 29 16.69 12.30 2.14
N GLU A 30 17.07 11.29 2.89
CA GLU A 30 18.32 10.55 2.71
C GLU A 30 18.11 9.39 1.73
N ASP A 31 19.16 9.05 0.99
CA ASP A 31 19.20 7.93 0.03
C ASP A 31 17.99 7.94 -0.93
N PHE A 32 17.68 9.14 -1.40
CA PHE A 32 16.45 9.42 -2.11
C PHE A 32 16.53 9.01 -3.58
N LYS A 33 15.43 8.44 -4.07
CA LYS A 33 15.24 8.12 -5.49
C LYS A 33 13.81 8.47 -5.92
N TRP A 34 13.68 9.22 -7.00
CA TRP A 34 12.39 9.45 -7.64
C TRP A 34 11.84 8.18 -8.30
N THR A 35 10.54 7.96 -8.13
CA THR A 35 9.74 7.15 -9.04
C THR A 35 8.95 8.09 -9.95
N PRO A 36 8.51 7.67 -11.15
CA PRO A 36 7.71 8.53 -12.03
C PRO A 36 6.46 9.08 -11.32
N ARG A 37 5.84 8.26 -10.47
CA ARG A 37 4.64 8.65 -9.72
C ARG A 37 4.96 9.69 -8.64
N SER A 38 6.00 9.50 -7.83
CA SER A 38 6.37 10.45 -6.78
C SER A 38 6.88 11.77 -7.34
N ALA A 39 7.55 11.76 -8.50
CA ALA A 39 7.97 12.97 -9.19
C ALA A 39 6.76 13.82 -9.63
N ARG A 40 5.79 13.22 -10.33
CA ARG A 40 4.54 13.91 -10.71
C ARG A 40 3.77 14.44 -9.48
N PHE A 41 3.76 13.68 -8.39
CA PHE A 41 3.10 14.13 -7.16
C PHE A 41 3.80 15.36 -6.55
N ALA A 42 5.14 15.38 -6.54
CA ALA A 42 5.91 16.53 -6.08
C ALA A 42 5.71 17.77 -6.96
N GLU A 43 5.59 17.61 -8.27
CA GLU A 43 5.26 18.71 -9.20
C GLU A 43 3.92 19.36 -8.84
N VAL A 44 2.88 18.56 -8.56
CA VAL A 44 1.61 19.08 -8.07
C VAL A 44 1.77 19.83 -6.74
N LEU A 45 2.57 19.30 -5.80
CA LEU A 45 2.82 19.99 -4.53
C LEU A 45 3.61 21.30 -4.70
N CYS A 46 4.39 21.46 -5.78
CA CYS A 46 4.99 22.75 -6.11
C CYS A 46 3.94 23.82 -6.45
N GLU A 47 2.79 23.46 -7.02
CA GLU A 47 1.67 24.39 -7.21
C GLU A 47 1.06 24.85 -5.87
N TYR A 48 1.15 24.00 -4.84
CA TYR A 48 0.79 24.38 -3.45
C TYR A 48 1.88 25.22 -2.77
N GLY A 49 3.06 25.36 -3.39
CA GLY A 49 4.17 26.20 -2.93
C GLY A 49 5.33 25.43 -2.32
N LEU A 50 5.35 24.10 -2.39
CA LEU A 50 6.53 23.31 -2.04
C LEU A 50 7.67 23.65 -2.99
N SER A 51 8.89 23.81 -2.47
CA SER A 51 10.09 23.89 -3.30
C SER A 51 11.10 22.83 -2.86
N TYR A 52 11.88 22.31 -3.81
CA TYR A 52 12.86 21.29 -3.52
C TYR A 52 14.15 21.45 -4.31
N GLU A 53 15.21 20.85 -3.79
CA GLU A 53 16.54 20.79 -4.41
C GLU A 53 17.08 19.36 -4.25
N LEU A 54 17.48 18.74 -5.36
CA LEU A 54 18.11 17.41 -5.36
C LEU A 54 19.63 17.56 -5.53
N LYS A 55 20.40 17.04 -4.60
CA LYS A 55 21.88 16.99 -4.65
C LYS A 55 22.34 15.55 -4.43
N GLY A 56 22.78 14.90 -5.50
CA GLY A 56 23.12 13.47 -5.44
C GLY A 56 21.91 12.64 -5.03
N HIS A 57 22.03 11.94 -3.91
CA HIS A 57 20.96 11.12 -3.33
C HIS A 57 20.22 11.82 -2.17
N GLN A 58 20.39 13.12 -1.98
CA GLN A 58 19.67 13.87 -0.96
C GLN A 58 18.68 14.84 -1.61
N LEU A 59 17.40 14.71 -1.23
CA LEU A 59 16.35 15.63 -1.60
C LEU A 59 16.05 16.56 -0.43
N ALA A 60 16.26 17.86 -0.62
CA ALA A 60 15.90 18.88 0.36
C ALA A 60 14.60 19.58 -0.08
N LEU A 61 13.64 19.61 0.81
CA LEU A 61 12.31 20.20 0.59
C LEU A 61 12.15 21.39 1.54
N ASN A 62 11.63 22.50 1.02
CA ASN A 62 11.32 23.68 1.81
C ASN A 62 9.81 23.88 1.84
N GLY A 63 9.21 23.69 2.99
CA GLY A 63 7.78 23.82 3.20
C GLY A 63 7.39 25.21 3.68
N LEU A 64 6.11 25.53 3.52
CA LEU A 64 5.52 26.82 3.89
C LEU A 64 4.81 26.80 5.24
N GLY A 65 4.77 25.66 5.92
CA GLY A 65 3.91 25.44 7.05
C GLY A 65 2.43 25.41 6.62
N PHE A 66 1.55 25.84 7.52
CA PHE A 66 0.11 25.89 7.20
C PHE A 66 -0.30 27.09 6.33
N GLN A 67 0.65 27.83 5.74
CA GLN A 67 0.39 29.00 4.87
C GLN A 67 0.49 28.68 3.37
N TYR A 68 0.40 27.40 2.99
CA TYR A 68 0.38 26.98 1.59
C TYR A 68 -0.86 27.51 0.86
N LYS A 69 -0.74 27.64 -0.46
CA LYS A 69 -1.86 28.01 -1.35
C LYS A 69 -2.44 26.76 -1.99
N THR A 70 -3.73 26.77 -2.21
CA THR A 70 -4.39 25.66 -2.90
C THR A 70 -4.73 26.07 -4.33
N PRO A 71 -4.31 25.34 -5.37
CA PRO A 71 -4.73 25.58 -6.74
C PRO A 71 -6.24 25.35 -6.88
N THR A 72 -6.91 26.15 -7.70
CA THR A 72 -8.35 25.98 -7.98
C THR A 72 -8.65 24.86 -8.95
N LEU A 73 -7.69 24.52 -9.82
CA LEU A 73 -7.74 23.34 -10.69
C LEU A 73 -7.09 22.17 -9.95
N LEU A 74 -7.90 21.18 -9.57
CA LEU A 74 -7.44 20.03 -8.81
C LEU A 74 -7.10 18.84 -9.74
N PRO A 75 -6.06 18.08 -9.43
CA PRO A 75 -5.69 16.89 -10.20
C PRO A 75 -6.72 15.77 -10.02
N TYR A 76 -6.81 14.87 -11.01
CA TYR A 76 -7.70 13.72 -11.01
C TYR A 76 -7.04 12.42 -11.50
N ARG A 77 -5.89 12.50 -12.17
CA ARG A 77 -5.15 11.33 -12.71
C ARG A 77 -4.05 10.88 -11.75
N PHE A 78 -4.47 10.46 -10.55
CA PHE A 78 -3.60 9.88 -9.54
C PHE A 78 -4.30 8.68 -8.89
N SER A 79 -3.56 7.93 -8.08
CA SER A 79 -4.17 6.90 -7.24
C SER A 79 -5.17 7.51 -6.26
N PRO A 80 -6.17 6.75 -5.82
CA PRO A 80 -7.12 7.21 -4.80
C PRO A 80 -6.45 7.76 -3.54
N HIS A 81 -5.33 7.16 -3.12
CA HIS A 81 -4.54 7.63 -1.98
C HIS A 81 -3.99 9.03 -2.21
N ALA A 82 -3.30 9.27 -3.33
CA ALA A 82 -2.74 10.56 -3.68
C ALA A 82 -3.83 11.65 -3.79
N LEU A 83 -4.94 11.34 -4.48
CA LEU A 83 -6.05 12.27 -4.65
C LEU A 83 -6.66 12.67 -3.31
N VAL A 84 -6.88 11.71 -2.41
CA VAL A 84 -7.42 11.98 -1.07
C VAL A 84 -6.51 12.90 -0.28
N LEU A 85 -5.19 12.77 -0.38
CA LEU A 85 -4.24 13.67 0.28
C LEU A 85 -4.29 15.08 -0.32
N LEU A 86 -4.20 15.21 -1.65
CA LEU A 86 -4.22 16.50 -2.33
C LEU A 86 -5.53 17.27 -2.09
N TRP A 87 -6.66 16.57 -2.20
CA TRP A 87 -7.96 17.19 -1.97
C TRP A 87 -8.21 17.49 -0.48
N ALA A 88 -7.62 16.73 0.45
CA ALA A 88 -7.70 17.06 1.88
C ALA A 88 -6.95 18.36 2.19
N LEU A 89 -5.82 18.65 1.52
CA LEU A 89 -5.16 19.94 1.63
C LEU A 89 -6.09 21.09 1.16
N ALA A 90 -6.82 20.87 0.07
CA ALA A 90 -7.75 21.86 -0.49
C ALA A 90 -9.02 22.04 0.38
N SER A 91 -9.50 20.98 1.00
CA SER A 91 -10.81 20.95 1.69
C SER A 91 -10.89 21.79 2.96
N ARG A 92 -9.79 22.40 3.42
CA ARG A 92 -9.81 23.39 4.52
C ARG A 92 -10.42 24.72 4.11
N ASP A 93 -10.37 25.04 2.81
CA ASP A 93 -10.95 26.28 2.24
C ASP A 93 -12.30 25.93 1.62
N THR A 94 -13.36 26.40 2.29
CA THR A 94 -14.74 26.14 1.90
C THR A 94 -15.37 27.29 1.10
N GLU A 95 -14.64 28.40 0.91
CA GLU A 95 -15.12 29.55 0.14
C GLU A 95 -14.68 29.49 -1.32
N THR A 96 -13.60 28.77 -1.62
CA THR A 96 -13.06 28.66 -2.98
C THR A 96 -13.87 27.68 -3.84
N ILE A 97 -14.12 28.09 -5.09
CA ILE A 97 -14.69 27.22 -6.12
C ILE A 97 -13.55 26.44 -6.76
N TYR A 98 -13.63 25.13 -6.64
CA TYR A 98 -12.67 24.18 -7.22
C TYR A 98 -13.18 23.59 -8.52
N MET A 99 -12.27 23.20 -9.38
CA MET A 99 -12.56 22.57 -10.64
C MET A 99 -11.69 21.32 -10.84
N ILE A 100 -12.28 20.30 -11.42
CA ILE A 100 -11.61 19.19 -12.06
C ILE A 100 -12.02 19.24 -13.52
N ALA A 101 -11.05 19.27 -14.44
CA ALA A 101 -11.32 19.33 -15.87
C ALA A 101 -10.33 18.45 -16.64
N GLY A 102 -10.84 17.78 -17.66
CA GLY A 102 -10.08 16.95 -18.59
C GLY A 102 -10.62 17.07 -20.00
N ASP A 103 -10.01 16.38 -20.95
CA ASP A 103 -10.41 16.28 -22.33
C ASP A 103 -11.56 15.27 -22.54
N ASP A 104 -12.16 15.21 -23.71
CA ASP A 104 -13.30 14.32 -24.03
C ASP A 104 -13.01 12.83 -23.77
N GLY A 105 -11.72 12.40 -23.88
CA GLY A 105 -11.29 11.05 -23.57
C GLY A 105 -11.25 10.72 -22.06
N ASP A 106 -11.38 11.71 -21.19
CA ASP A 106 -11.18 11.57 -19.75
C ASP A 106 -12.48 11.32 -18.96
N GLN A 107 -13.59 11.18 -19.63
CA GLN A 107 -14.91 11.04 -18.98
C GLN A 107 -14.92 9.95 -17.91
N GLY A 108 -14.29 8.80 -18.17
CA GLY A 108 -14.21 7.70 -17.20
C GLY A 108 -13.40 8.05 -15.95
N GLU A 109 -12.26 8.74 -16.12
CA GLU A 109 -11.41 9.19 -15.02
C GLU A 109 -12.07 10.29 -14.20
N ILE A 110 -12.77 11.22 -14.86
CA ILE A 110 -13.56 12.26 -14.18
C ILE A 110 -14.70 11.64 -13.37
N GLN A 111 -15.37 10.60 -13.88
CA GLN A 111 -16.40 9.89 -13.13
C GLN A 111 -15.80 9.20 -11.89
N LYS A 112 -14.65 8.53 -12.01
CA LYS A 112 -13.95 7.95 -10.86
C LYS A 112 -13.58 9.01 -9.82
N ALA A 113 -13.10 10.17 -10.28
CA ALA A 113 -12.78 11.30 -9.40
C ALA A 113 -14.02 11.82 -8.66
N LYS A 114 -15.16 11.94 -9.36
CA LYS A 114 -16.45 12.32 -8.76
C LYS A 114 -16.88 11.34 -7.68
N ASP A 115 -16.84 10.05 -7.98
CA ASP A 115 -17.21 8.98 -7.03
C ASP A 115 -16.33 9.01 -5.78
N LEU A 116 -15.04 9.29 -5.96
CA LEU A 116 -14.08 9.43 -4.86
C LEU A 116 -14.39 10.67 -4.01
N LEU A 117 -14.68 11.82 -4.63
CA LEU A 117 -15.09 13.03 -3.93
C LEU A 117 -16.37 12.79 -3.10
N GLN A 118 -17.40 12.19 -3.69
CA GLN A 118 -18.66 11.89 -2.99
C GLN A 118 -18.48 10.92 -1.82
N ARG A 119 -17.53 9.98 -1.95
CA ARG A 119 -17.27 8.99 -0.90
C ARG A 119 -16.52 9.58 0.30
N TYR A 120 -15.54 10.46 0.05
CA TYR A 120 -14.62 10.91 1.09
C TYR A 120 -14.80 12.37 1.52
N PHE A 121 -15.52 13.19 0.77
CA PHE A 121 -15.66 14.62 1.03
C PHE A 121 -17.12 15.07 1.03
N LEU A 122 -17.40 16.15 1.75
CA LEU A 122 -18.64 16.90 1.63
C LEU A 122 -18.43 18.00 0.60
N VAL A 123 -19.19 17.99 -0.48
CA VAL A 123 -19.08 18.97 -1.56
C VAL A 123 -20.45 19.50 -1.97
N THR A 124 -20.49 20.79 -2.35
CA THR A 124 -21.62 21.38 -3.08
C THR A 124 -21.26 21.43 -4.55
N TRP A 125 -22.02 20.73 -5.37
CA TRP A 125 -21.85 20.75 -6.82
C TRP A 125 -22.40 22.04 -7.39
N LEU A 126 -21.62 22.75 -8.23
CA LEU A 126 -22.00 23.99 -8.89
C LEU A 126 -22.26 23.77 -10.37
N ALA A 127 -21.44 22.95 -11.03
CA ALA A 127 -21.64 22.51 -12.40
C ALA A 127 -21.06 21.10 -12.61
N GLU A 128 -21.77 20.29 -13.36
CA GLU A 128 -21.35 18.95 -13.74
C GLU A 128 -21.54 18.77 -15.26
N LEU A 129 -20.43 18.62 -15.95
CA LEU A 129 -20.35 18.28 -17.38
C LEU A 129 -19.54 16.98 -17.53
N PRO A 130 -19.64 16.24 -18.62
CA PRO A 130 -18.96 14.95 -18.77
C PRO A 130 -17.48 14.97 -18.41
N CYS A 131 -16.75 16.03 -18.80
CA CYS A 131 -15.31 16.17 -18.56
C CYS A 131 -14.97 17.37 -17.65
N LYS A 132 -15.92 17.90 -16.91
CA LYS A 132 -15.71 19.06 -16.04
C LYS A 132 -16.61 19.05 -14.82
N LEU A 133 -16.02 19.13 -13.65
CA LEU A 133 -16.71 19.26 -12.37
C LEU A 133 -16.36 20.60 -11.72
N GLN A 134 -17.35 21.36 -11.29
CA GLN A 134 -17.17 22.55 -10.44
C GLN A 134 -17.87 22.34 -9.10
N PHE A 135 -17.18 22.58 -8.01
CA PHE A 135 -17.71 22.33 -6.67
C PHE A 135 -17.01 23.20 -5.62
N GLN A 136 -17.60 23.25 -4.45
CA GLN A 136 -17.02 23.79 -3.22
C GLN A 136 -16.96 22.70 -2.17
N PHE A 137 -15.90 22.65 -1.39
CA PHE A 137 -15.87 21.81 -0.19
C PHE A 137 -16.78 22.42 0.88
N GLN A 138 -17.50 21.54 1.57
CA GLN A 138 -18.26 21.94 2.75
C GLN A 138 -17.45 21.69 4.02
N GLU A 139 -17.73 22.50 5.03
CA GLU A 139 -17.17 22.29 6.34
C GLU A 139 -17.65 20.97 6.96
N GLY A 140 -16.74 20.25 7.62
CA GLY A 140 -17.07 19.05 8.36
C GLY A 140 -16.59 17.76 7.68
N LEU A 141 -17.12 16.67 8.17
CA LEU A 141 -16.73 15.32 7.79
C LEU A 141 -17.95 14.55 7.29
N PRO A 142 -17.83 13.77 6.20
CA PRO A 142 -18.89 12.88 5.80
C PRO A 142 -19.17 11.83 6.90
N LYS A 143 -20.34 11.22 6.88
CA LYS A 143 -20.68 10.14 7.82
C LYS A 143 -19.66 9.01 7.68
N ILE A 144 -18.94 8.75 8.76
CA ILE A 144 -17.94 7.68 8.80
C ILE A 144 -18.69 6.35 8.91
N LYS A 145 -18.58 5.53 7.88
CA LYS A 145 -18.97 4.12 7.96
C LYS A 145 -17.74 3.34 8.41
N LYS A 146 -17.83 2.72 9.58
CA LYS A 146 -16.81 1.79 10.06
C LYS A 146 -16.98 0.44 9.34
N ASN A 147 -15.90 -0.30 9.20
CA ASN A 147 -15.95 -1.67 8.68
C ASN A 147 -16.59 -2.64 9.68
N SER A 148 -16.69 -3.92 9.31
CA SER A 148 -17.24 -4.98 10.17
C SER A 148 -16.48 -5.16 11.50
N GLN A 149 -15.21 -4.75 11.52
CA GLN A 149 -14.35 -4.75 12.72
C GLN A 149 -14.49 -3.49 13.56
N GLY A 150 -15.25 -2.49 13.10
CA GLY A 150 -15.42 -1.20 13.76
C GLY A 150 -14.33 -0.18 13.42
N ASP A 151 -13.47 -0.48 12.45
CA ASP A 151 -12.39 0.40 12.02
C ASP A 151 -12.83 1.38 10.94
N ILE A 152 -12.09 2.47 10.82
CA ILE A 152 -12.29 3.47 9.76
C ILE A 152 -11.51 3.02 8.52
N PRO A 153 -12.10 3.01 7.31
CA PRO A 153 -11.37 2.69 6.09
C PRO A 153 -10.11 3.55 5.93
N TYR A 154 -9.01 2.93 5.48
CA TYR A 154 -7.68 3.55 5.45
C TYR A 154 -7.64 4.93 4.78
N LEU A 155 -8.24 5.08 3.59
CA LEU A 155 -8.29 6.38 2.91
C LEU A 155 -9.09 7.44 3.70
N MET A 156 -10.18 7.02 4.32
CA MET A 156 -10.97 7.92 5.19
C MET A 156 -10.15 8.36 6.40
N ARG A 157 -9.43 7.45 7.04
CA ARG A 157 -8.55 7.75 8.18
C ARG A 157 -7.49 8.80 7.81
N ASN A 158 -6.80 8.60 6.68
CA ASN A 158 -5.78 9.54 6.21
C ASN A 158 -6.38 10.92 5.91
N ARG A 159 -7.53 10.95 5.25
CA ARG A 159 -8.28 12.19 5.00
C ARG A 159 -8.66 12.91 6.28
N LEU A 160 -9.19 12.19 7.27
CA LEU A 160 -9.61 12.76 8.55
C LEU A 160 -8.44 13.41 9.29
N LEU A 161 -7.33 12.69 9.41
CA LEU A 161 -6.13 13.15 10.10
C LEU A 161 -5.53 14.37 9.39
N LEU A 162 -5.42 14.35 8.07
CA LEU A 162 -4.86 15.47 7.33
C LEU A 162 -5.77 16.70 7.39
N TYR A 163 -7.09 16.51 7.22
CA TYR A 163 -8.05 17.61 7.34
C TYR A 163 -8.03 18.25 8.72
N ALA A 164 -8.05 17.45 9.79
CA ALA A 164 -7.98 17.97 11.15
C ALA A 164 -6.66 18.74 11.40
N LEU A 165 -5.54 18.20 10.90
CA LEU A 165 -4.23 18.85 11.00
C LEU A 165 -4.22 20.23 10.33
N VAL A 166 -4.66 20.31 9.04
CA VAL A 166 -4.59 21.55 8.27
C VAL A 166 -5.67 22.57 8.67
N SER A 167 -6.78 22.11 9.24
CA SER A 167 -7.87 22.96 9.75
C SER A 167 -7.68 23.38 11.21
N GLY A 168 -6.59 22.89 11.86
CA GLY A 168 -6.33 23.21 13.27
C GLY A 168 -7.40 22.70 14.24
N ARG A 169 -8.06 21.59 13.92
CA ARG A 169 -9.13 20.97 14.72
C ARG A 169 -8.60 19.80 15.51
N ASP A 170 -9.23 19.54 16.64
CA ASP A 170 -9.07 18.30 17.36
C ASP A 170 -9.85 17.17 16.69
N LEU A 171 -9.33 15.96 16.79
CA LEU A 171 -9.95 14.74 16.27
C LEU A 171 -9.60 13.57 17.19
N THR A 172 -10.61 12.83 17.62
CA THR A 172 -10.41 11.58 18.37
C THR A 172 -11.30 10.49 17.80
N PHE A 173 -10.73 9.31 17.59
CA PHE A 173 -11.48 8.12 17.18
C PHE A 173 -10.85 6.85 17.75
N GLU A 174 -11.65 5.80 17.84
CA GLU A 174 -11.23 4.47 18.31
C GLU A 174 -11.41 3.46 17.18
N GLU A 175 -10.43 2.54 17.07
CA GLU A 175 -10.38 1.44 16.10
C GLU A 175 -9.97 0.16 16.83
N ARG A 176 -10.38 -0.99 16.28
CA ARG A 176 -10.02 -2.31 16.85
C ARG A 176 -8.72 -2.86 16.29
N SER A 177 -8.24 -2.33 15.18
CA SER A 177 -6.99 -2.76 14.56
C SER A 177 -6.05 -1.59 14.35
N SER A 178 -4.76 -1.90 14.29
CA SER A 178 -3.69 -0.93 14.01
C SER A 178 -3.18 -1.05 12.59
N ILE A 179 -4.02 -1.51 11.67
CA ILE A 179 -3.62 -1.75 10.29
C ILE A 179 -3.16 -0.43 9.66
N ARG A 180 -1.95 -0.42 9.09
CA ARG A 180 -1.37 0.72 8.37
C ARG A 180 -1.28 2.01 9.20
N ASP A 181 -0.56 1.94 10.31
CA ASP A 181 -0.33 3.08 11.19
C ASP A 181 0.81 4.01 10.75
N GLN A 182 1.46 3.73 9.60
CA GLN A 182 2.61 4.51 9.11
C GLN A 182 2.32 6.00 8.98
N TRP A 183 1.12 6.38 8.53
CA TRP A 183 0.72 7.78 8.44
C TRP A 183 0.69 8.47 9.82
N THR A 184 0.10 7.82 10.80
CA THR A 184 0.04 8.29 12.19
C THR A 184 1.43 8.45 12.79
N ARG A 185 2.32 7.45 12.61
CA ARG A 185 3.70 7.49 13.09
C ARG A 185 4.51 8.59 12.42
N MET A 186 4.33 8.76 11.11
CA MET A 186 4.99 9.82 10.35
C MET A 186 4.55 11.21 10.83
N MET A 187 3.26 11.42 11.04
CA MET A 187 2.75 12.68 11.61
C MET A 187 3.36 12.99 12.99
N ILE A 188 3.44 11.99 13.87
CA ILE A 188 4.10 12.14 15.19
C ILE A 188 5.57 12.48 15.00
N TYR A 189 6.27 11.80 14.09
CA TYR A 189 7.68 12.06 13.82
C TYR A 189 7.91 13.51 13.34
N PHE A 190 7.05 14.04 12.49
CA PHE A 190 7.12 15.45 12.06
C PHE A 190 6.62 16.46 13.10
N GLY A 191 6.18 15.99 14.26
CA GLY A 191 5.83 16.84 15.42
C GLY A 191 4.35 17.23 15.49
N ALA A 192 3.46 16.51 14.81
CA ALA A 192 2.03 16.67 15.05
C ALA A 192 1.69 16.32 16.50
N ALA A 193 0.80 17.09 17.12
CA ALA A 193 0.31 16.86 18.47
C ALA A 193 -0.68 15.66 18.48
N LEU A 194 -0.17 14.49 18.13
CA LEU A 194 -0.93 13.28 17.93
C LEU A 194 -0.46 12.19 18.90
N THR A 195 -1.42 11.56 19.57
CA THR A 195 -1.20 10.35 20.38
C THR A 195 -1.88 9.17 19.71
N TYR A 196 -1.24 8.01 19.80
CA TYR A 196 -1.71 6.75 19.25
C TYR A 196 -1.46 5.66 20.27
N GLU A 197 -2.50 5.29 21.01
CA GLU A 197 -2.39 4.43 22.17
C GLU A 197 -3.29 3.20 22.03
N SER A 198 -2.76 2.02 22.42
CA SER A 198 -3.58 0.83 22.52
C SER A 198 -4.18 0.71 23.91
N LYS A 199 -5.48 0.46 23.96
CA LYS A 199 -6.18 0.07 25.20
C LYS A 199 -6.57 -1.41 25.08
N GLY A 200 -6.29 -2.19 26.10
CA GLY A 200 -6.65 -3.60 26.15
C GLY A 200 -5.84 -4.39 27.17
N MET A 201 -5.19 -5.45 26.72
CA MET A 201 -4.50 -6.43 27.58
C MET A 201 -3.38 -5.87 28.49
N GLU A 202 -2.85 -4.71 28.22
CA GLU A 202 -1.66 -4.19 28.93
C GLU A 202 -1.99 -3.76 30.36
N ASN A 203 -3.23 -3.34 30.61
CA ASN A 203 -3.72 -2.93 31.93
C ASN A 203 -4.38 -4.07 32.72
N MET A 204 -4.41 -5.28 32.20
CA MET A 204 -4.92 -6.45 32.91
C MET A 204 -3.79 -7.18 33.61
N ASP A 205 -3.99 -7.53 34.87
CA ASP A 205 -3.11 -8.43 35.60
C ASP A 205 -3.05 -9.82 34.95
N GLU A 206 -1.99 -10.56 35.24
CA GLU A 206 -1.76 -11.89 34.60
C GLU A 206 -2.86 -12.89 34.88
N LEU A 207 -3.49 -12.83 36.06
CA LEU A 207 -4.59 -13.70 36.44
C LEU A 207 -5.84 -13.42 35.62
N SER A 208 -6.19 -12.15 35.44
CA SER A 208 -7.33 -11.72 34.60
C SER A 208 -7.14 -12.14 33.14
N ARG A 209 -5.91 -12.06 32.61
CA ARG A 209 -5.57 -12.55 31.25
C ARG A 209 -5.79 -14.07 31.13
N ARG A 210 -5.34 -14.85 32.13
CA ARG A 210 -5.54 -16.31 32.15
C ARG A 210 -7.00 -16.69 32.24
N ILE A 211 -7.79 -16.00 33.08
CA ILE A 211 -9.23 -16.22 33.22
C ILE A 211 -9.96 -15.90 31.90
N ALA A 212 -9.68 -14.78 31.28
CA ALA A 212 -10.28 -14.40 30.01
C ALA A 212 -9.98 -15.43 28.90
N LYS A 213 -8.72 -15.87 28.80
CA LYS A 213 -8.30 -16.93 27.87
C LYS A 213 -8.99 -18.26 28.15
N ALA A 214 -9.10 -18.65 29.40
CA ALA A 214 -9.78 -19.89 29.81
C ALA A 214 -11.29 -19.88 29.54
N ARG A 215 -11.91 -18.70 29.58
CA ARG A 215 -13.34 -18.49 29.28
C ARG A 215 -13.62 -18.28 27.80
N GLY A 216 -12.61 -18.34 26.92
CA GLY A 216 -12.77 -18.11 25.51
C GLY A 216 -13.19 -16.66 25.18
N VAL A 217 -13.00 -15.73 26.10
CA VAL A 217 -13.29 -14.31 25.83
C VAL A 217 -12.27 -13.79 24.81
N LYS A 218 -12.75 -13.44 23.60
CA LYS A 218 -11.95 -12.81 22.58
C LYS A 218 -11.61 -11.39 23.07
N MET A 219 -10.38 -11.23 23.55
CA MET A 219 -9.93 -9.94 24.07
C MET A 219 -9.61 -9.03 22.90
N GLU A 220 -10.49 -8.08 22.65
CA GLU A 220 -10.31 -7.11 21.59
C GLU A 220 -9.39 -5.98 22.07
N ARG A 221 -8.36 -5.71 21.30
CA ARG A 221 -7.48 -4.57 21.50
C ARG A 221 -8.08 -3.39 20.75
N THR A 222 -8.28 -2.28 21.43
CA THR A 222 -8.70 -1.03 20.78
C THR A 222 -7.55 -0.04 20.73
N TRP A 223 -7.47 0.72 19.67
CA TRP A 223 -6.51 1.77 19.47
C TRP A 223 -7.23 3.11 19.49
N THR A 224 -6.75 4.05 20.30
CA THR A 224 -7.27 5.41 20.35
C THR A 224 -6.28 6.33 19.67
N THR A 225 -6.71 6.99 18.61
CA THR A 225 -5.95 8.06 17.93
C THR A 225 -6.54 9.39 18.35
N THR A 226 -5.71 10.29 18.91
CA THR A 226 -6.12 11.65 19.29
C THR A 226 -5.14 12.63 18.66
N LEU A 227 -5.63 13.51 17.78
CA LEU A 227 -4.91 14.63 17.21
C LEU A 227 -5.42 15.92 17.86
N LEU A 228 -4.53 16.69 18.45
CA LEU A 228 -4.80 18.04 18.95
C LEU A 228 -4.34 19.10 17.94
N PRO A 229 -4.86 20.33 17.99
CA PRO A 229 -4.43 21.40 17.12
C PRO A 229 -2.92 21.59 17.15
N THR A 230 -2.29 21.42 15.98
CA THR A 230 -0.84 21.53 15.82
C THR A 230 -0.50 22.89 15.18
N LYS A 231 0.33 23.69 15.82
CA LYS A 231 0.71 25.02 15.32
C LYS A 231 1.88 24.98 14.33
N ILE A 232 2.81 24.06 14.53
CA ILE A 232 4.06 23.97 13.74
C ILE A 232 4.45 22.50 13.61
N LEU A 233 4.74 22.08 12.39
CA LEU A 233 5.48 20.85 12.12
C LEU A 233 6.97 21.17 11.97
N THR A 234 7.82 20.22 12.36
CA THR A 234 9.28 20.37 12.38
C THR A 234 9.90 19.63 11.20
N GLY A 235 10.72 20.35 10.41
CA GLY A 235 11.53 19.73 9.35
C GLY A 235 12.57 18.78 9.96
N ARG A 236 12.72 17.63 9.34
CA ARG A 236 13.59 16.54 9.83
C ARG A 236 14.28 15.83 8.68
N GLU A 237 15.29 15.07 9.01
CA GLU A 237 15.79 14.03 8.11
C GLU A 237 14.75 12.92 8.03
N TYR A 238 14.57 12.36 6.82
CA TYR A 238 13.63 11.29 6.57
C TYR A 238 14.22 10.30 5.57
N PHE A 239 13.89 9.05 5.74
CA PHE A 239 14.18 7.97 4.79
C PHE A 239 12.88 7.23 4.50
N VAL A 240 12.57 7.00 3.23
CA VAL A 240 11.40 6.22 2.82
C VAL A 240 11.82 4.77 2.70
N PRO A 241 11.25 3.86 3.52
CA PRO A 241 11.52 2.43 3.41
C PRO A 241 11.11 1.87 2.04
N GLY A 242 11.69 0.73 1.70
CA GLY A 242 11.38 0.04 0.46
C GLY A 242 9.93 -0.46 0.42
N ASP A 243 9.35 -0.47 -0.78
CA ASP A 243 7.96 -0.86 -1.05
C ASP A 243 7.67 -2.29 -0.58
N ALA A 244 6.58 -2.46 0.16
CA ALA A 244 6.20 -3.75 0.75
C ALA A 244 5.69 -4.75 -0.31
N THR A 245 5.02 -4.27 -1.36
CA THR A 245 4.52 -5.12 -2.45
C THR A 245 5.68 -5.61 -3.31
N GLU A 246 6.63 -4.73 -3.69
CA GLU A 246 7.86 -5.15 -4.37
C GLU A 246 8.65 -6.16 -3.53
N SER A 247 8.81 -5.88 -2.23
CA SER A 247 9.51 -6.77 -1.30
C SER A 247 8.84 -8.15 -1.24
N THR A 248 7.51 -8.19 -1.18
CA THR A 248 6.74 -9.44 -1.16
C THR A 248 6.86 -10.19 -2.48
N ALA A 249 6.81 -9.48 -3.62
CA ALA A 249 6.97 -10.09 -4.94
C ALA A 249 8.34 -10.75 -5.09
N LEU A 250 9.42 -10.07 -4.70
CA LEU A 250 10.78 -10.63 -4.73
C LEU A 250 10.92 -11.82 -3.78
N CYS A 251 10.38 -11.75 -2.57
CA CYS A 251 10.38 -12.87 -1.62
C CYS A 251 9.62 -14.09 -2.16
N LEU A 252 8.44 -13.88 -2.74
CA LEU A 252 7.64 -14.94 -3.32
C LEU A 252 8.34 -15.56 -4.52
N PHE A 253 8.81 -14.74 -5.46
CA PHE A 253 9.47 -15.23 -6.66
C PHE A 253 10.73 -16.03 -6.33
N ALA A 254 11.59 -15.51 -5.45
CA ALA A 254 12.78 -16.22 -4.96
C ALA A 254 12.43 -17.56 -4.26
N THR A 255 11.28 -17.62 -3.58
CA THR A 255 10.77 -18.87 -3.00
C THR A 255 10.33 -19.88 -4.06
N LEU A 256 9.71 -19.43 -5.16
CA LEU A 256 9.14 -20.26 -6.20
C LEU A 256 10.17 -20.67 -7.28
N ALA A 257 11.23 -19.90 -7.46
CA ALA A 257 12.26 -20.09 -8.49
C ALA A 257 13.15 -21.32 -8.19
N LYS A 258 12.63 -22.53 -8.43
CA LYS A 258 13.31 -23.81 -8.14
C LYS A 258 14.62 -24.00 -8.92
N ASP A 259 14.72 -23.41 -10.12
CA ASP A 259 15.87 -23.53 -11.02
C ASP A 259 16.98 -22.51 -10.73
N SER A 260 16.75 -21.60 -9.79
CA SER A 260 17.78 -20.64 -9.39
C SER A 260 18.94 -21.33 -8.69
N LYS A 261 20.18 -21.07 -9.16
CA LYS A 261 21.41 -21.53 -8.49
C LYS A 261 21.71 -20.73 -7.21
N ILE A 262 21.03 -19.62 -7.00
CA ILE A 262 21.23 -18.72 -5.87
C ILE A 262 20.55 -19.33 -4.65
N LYS A 263 21.32 -19.58 -3.59
CA LYS A 263 20.81 -20.20 -2.35
C LYS A 263 20.23 -19.20 -1.34
N THR A 264 20.65 -17.95 -1.42
CA THR A 264 20.23 -16.91 -0.49
C THR A 264 20.05 -15.59 -1.23
N PHE A 265 18.90 -14.98 -1.01
CA PHE A 265 18.54 -13.65 -1.50
C PHE A 265 18.37 -12.71 -0.32
N ILE A 266 18.70 -11.44 -0.48
CA ILE A 266 18.49 -10.42 0.53
C ILE A 266 17.79 -9.23 -0.13
N VAL A 267 16.57 -8.95 0.31
CA VAL A 267 15.85 -7.70 -0.05
C VAL A 267 16.27 -6.63 0.94
N LYS A 268 16.90 -5.56 0.44
CA LYS A 268 17.51 -4.50 1.26
C LYS A 268 16.51 -3.40 1.60
N ASN A 269 16.64 -2.87 2.83
CA ASN A 269 15.90 -1.69 3.29
C ASN A 269 14.36 -1.76 3.11
N ALA A 270 13.78 -2.96 3.12
CA ALA A 270 12.34 -3.16 3.00
C ALA A 270 11.59 -2.52 4.18
N CYS A 271 10.36 -2.08 3.96
CA CYS A 271 9.45 -1.73 5.04
C CYS A 271 9.11 -3.00 5.83
N ILE A 272 9.46 -3.00 7.13
CA ILE A 272 9.14 -4.12 8.06
C ILE A 272 8.19 -3.72 9.17
N ASN A 273 7.43 -2.65 8.96
CA ASN A 273 6.32 -2.27 9.81
C ASN A 273 5.29 -3.41 9.88
N THR A 274 4.82 -3.71 11.08
CA THR A 274 3.87 -4.81 11.32
C THR A 274 2.56 -4.67 10.52
N GLY A 275 2.15 -3.45 10.20
CA GLY A 275 0.99 -3.18 9.34
C GLY A 275 1.25 -3.37 7.83
N ARG A 276 2.52 -3.65 7.42
CA ARG A 276 2.92 -3.79 6.00
C ARG A 276 3.55 -5.15 5.67
N VAL A 277 3.94 -5.93 6.68
CA VAL A 277 4.58 -7.26 6.47
C VAL A 277 3.61 -8.42 6.54
N GLY A 278 2.32 -8.15 6.42
CA GLY A 278 1.26 -9.17 6.50
C GLY A 278 1.46 -10.29 5.49
N ALA A 279 1.72 -9.95 4.23
CA ALA A 279 1.92 -10.91 3.15
C ALA A 279 3.18 -11.76 3.35
N ILE A 280 4.30 -11.17 3.76
CA ILE A 280 5.53 -11.91 4.09
C ILE A 280 5.29 -12.87 5.27
N THR A 281 4.52 -12.42 6.27
CA THR A 281 4.12 -13.27 7.39
C THR A 281 3.23 -14.43 6.92
N ALA A 282 2.33 -14.20 5.97
CA ALA A 282 1.52 -15.23 5.36
C ALA A 282 2.38 -16.25 4.61
N LEU A 283 3.37 -15.80 3.82
CA LEU A 283 4.33 -16.69 3.15
C LEU A 283 5.11 -17.55 4.15
N LYS A 284 5.57 -17.00 5.27
CA LYS A 284 6.20 -17.78 6.37
C LYS A 284 5.25 -18.83 6.92
N ARG A 285 3.98 -18.51 7.12
CA ARG A 285 2.96 -19.47 7.58
C ARG A 285 2.69 -20.58 6.56
N MET A 286 2.86 -20.30 5.28
CA MET A 286 2.83 -21.30 4.20
C MET A 286 4.12 -22.11 4.10
N GLY A 287 5.14 -21.79 4.90
CA GLY A 287 6.39 -22.53 5.00
C GLY A 287 7.57 -21.94 4.24
N ALA A 288 7.44 -20.77 3.62
CA ALA A 288 8.57 -20.08 2.98
C ALA A 288 9.69 -19.79 4.00
N LEU A 289 10.94 -19.95 3.57
CA LEU A 289 12.13 -19.72 4.39
C LEU A 289 12.54 -18.24 4.28
N VAL A 290 11.77 -17.39 4.92
CA VAL A 290 11.92 -15.92 4.89
C VAL A 290 12.12 -15.41 6.32
N ASP A 291 13.14 -14.60 6.57
CA ASP A 291 13.45 -14.00 7.86
C ASP A 291 13.86 -12.53 7.76
N PHE A 292 13.50 -11.75 8.78
CA PHE A 292 13.98 -10.38 8.94
C PHE A 292 15.35 -10.42 9.64
N THR A 293 16.41 -10.02 8.92
CA THR A 293 17.81 -10.16 9.41
C THR A 293 18.36 -8.90 10.05
N THR A 294 17.91 -7.72 9.59
CA THR A 294 18.23 -6.45 10.22
C THR A 294 16.94 -5.73 10.52
N ARG A 295 16.91 -5.05 11.66
CA ARG A 295 15.78 -4.20 12.04
C ARG A 295 16.31 -2.87 12.52
N ARG A 296 15.84 -1.81 11.92
CA ARG A 296 16.14 -0.43 12.29
C ARG A 296 14.83 0.28 12.56
N GLU A 297 14.77 1.03 13.64
CA GLU A 297 13.64 1.90 13.96
C GLU A 297 14.15 3.35 13.94
N ARG A 298 13.89 4.04 12.84
CA ARG A 298 14.26 5.45 12.64
C ARG A 298 13.12 6.14 11.89
N TYR A 299 13.09 7.44 11.98
CA TYR A 299 12.15 8.28 11.23
C TYR A 299 10.66 7.96 11.48
N GLY A 300 10.37 7.38 12.66
CA GLY A 300 9.02 7.00 13.06
C GLY A 300 8.53 5.67 12.48
N ASP A 301 9.39 4.89 11.78
CA ASP A 301 8.99 3.61 11.23
C ASP A 301 10.09 2.54 11.34
N ALA A 302 9.72 1.28 11.06
CA ALA A 302 10.59 0.13 11.05
C ALA A 302 10.94 -0.30 9.62
N PHE A 303 12.24 -0.42 9.34
CA PHE A 303 12.76 -0.95 8.08
C PHE A 303 13.96 -1.86 8.32
N GLY A 304 14.27 -2.69 7.34
CA GLY A 304 15.36 -3.65 7.48
C GLY A 304 15.53 -4.54 6.26
N ASP A 305 16.36 -5.56 6.41
CA ASP A 305 16.63 -6.51 5.34
C ASP A 305 15.83 -7.78 5.53
N ILE A 306 15.39 -8.38 4.43
CA ILE A 306 14.66 -9.64 4.41
C ILE A 306 15.54 -10.68 3.73
N GLU A 307 15.88 -11.74 4.45
CA GLU A 307 16.61 -12.89 3.92
C GLU A 307 15.63 -13.95 3.45
N ILE A 308 15.84 -14.45 2.24
CA ILE A 308 15.09 -15.56 1.65
C ILE A 308 16.07 -16.68 1.32
N LYS A 309 15.81 -17.88 1.83
CA LYS A 309 16.60 -19.08 1.50
C LYS A 309 15.90 -19.90 0.43
N SER A 310 16.68 -20.43 -0.48
CA SER A 310 16.18 -21.32 -1.55
C SER A 310 15.28 -22.41 -1.01
N PHE A 311 14.18 -22.66 -1.71
CA PHE A 311 13.10 -23.57 -1.30
C PHE A 311 13.10 -24.87 -2.12
N VAL A 312 14.25 -25.25 -2.66
CA VAL A 312 14.41 -26.43 -3.52
C VAL A 312 13.92 -27.71 -2.83
N GLY A 313 13.15 -28.51 -3.54
CA GLY A 313 12.60 -29.78 -3.04
C GLY A 313 11.46 -29.65 -2.02
N LYS A 314 10.95 -28.44 -1.81
CA LYS A 314 9.80 -28.16 -0.92
C LYS A 314 8.69 -27.47 -1.69
N ARG A 315 7.48 -27.51 -1.13
CA ARG A 315 6.31 -26.74 -1.60
C ARG A 315 5.73 -25.92 -0.48
N LEU A 316 5.19 -24.76 -0.83
CA LEU A 316 4.35 -24.00 0.09
C LEU A 316 3.17 -24.85 0.52
N GLN A 317 2.69 -24.66 1.74
CA GLN A 317 1.57 -25.41 2.29
C GLN A 317 0.29 -24.58 2.24
N GLY A 318 -0.78 -25.17 1.75
CA GLY A 318 -2.10 -24.55 1.77
C GLY A 318 -2.51 -24.13 3.19
N ARG A 319 -3.13 -22.98 3.32
CA ARG A 319 -3.54 -22.38 4.60
C ARG A 319 -4.89 -21.66 4.47
N ARG A 320 -5.59 -21.59 5.59
CA ARG A 320 -6.80 -20.78 5.75
C ARG A 320 -6.44 -19.46 6.40
N PHE A 321 -6.67 -18.36 5.70
CA PHE A 321 -6.46 -17.01 6.18
C PHE A 321 -7.81 -16.33 6.41
N SER A 322 -8.02 -15.85 7.64
CA SER A 322 -9.19 -15.06 8.02
C SER A 322 -9.10 -13.63 7.46
N GLU A 323 -10.20 -12.92 7.53
CA GLU A 323 -10.27 -11.50 7.18
C GLU A 323 -9.21 -10.67 7.90
N ASP A 324 -9.03 -10.86 9.23
CA ASP A 324 -8.00 -10.17 10.02
C ASP A 324 -6.57 -10.43 9.52
N ALA A 325 -6.32 -11.64 8.98
CA ALA A 325 -5.01 -11.99 8.46
C ALA A 325 -4.75 -11.42 7.06
N ILE A 326 -5.81 -11.21 6.26
CA ILE A 326 -5.73 -10.69 4.90
C ILE A 326 -5.83 -9.15 4.86
N ALA A 327 -6.54 -8.52 5.80
CA ALA A 327 -6.68 -7.07 5.84
C ALA A 327 -5.35 -6.28 5.67
N PRO A 328 -4.23 -6.64 6.33
CA PRO A 328 -2.94 -5.98 6.13
C PRO A 328 -2.23 -6.38 4.82
N CYS A 329 -2.80 -7.29 4.02
CA CYS A 329 -2.20 -7.84 2.79
C CYS A 329 -3.01 -7.50 1.54
N MET A 330 -3.93 -6.54 1.59
CA MET A 330 -4.84 -6.29 0.46
C MET A 330 -4.11 -5.87 -0.80
N ASP A 331 -3.01 -5.12 -0.70
CA ASP A 331 -2.20 -4.74 -1.85
C ASP A 331 -1.46 -5.94 -2.46
N GLU A 332 -1.11 -6.91 -1.62
CA GLU A 332 -0.41 -8.14 -1.98
C GLU A 332 -1.35 -9.34 -2.18
N TYR A 333 -2.68 -9.12 -2.26
CA TYR A 333 -3.67 -10.19 -2.36
C TYR A 333 -3.42 -11.11 -3.57
N ALA A 334 -3.11 -10.55 -4.75
CA ALA A 334 -2.79 -11.33 -5.95
C ALA A 334 -1.50 -12.16 -5.75
N LEU A 335 -0.49 -11.63 -5.07
CA LEU A 335 0.74 -12.36 -4.76
C LEU A 335 0.47 -13.55 -3.82
N LEU A 336 -0.43 -13.38 -2.84
CA LEU A 336 -0.86 -14.48 -1.97
C LEU A 336 -1.68 -15.53 -2.75
N ALA A 337 -2.49 -15.11 -3.71
CA ALA A 337 -3.18 -16.03 -4.61
C ALA A 337 -2.20 -16.84 -5.47
N LEU A 338 -1.12 -16.21 -5.98
CA LEU A 338 -0.05 -16.92 -6.69
C LEU A 338 0.67 -17.91 -5.76
N ALA A 339 1.00 -17.51 -4.54
CA ALA A 339 1.58 -18.42 -3.54
C ALA A 339 0.68 -19.64 -3.30
N ALA A 340 -0.64 -19.43 -3.24
CA ALA A 340 -1.63 -20.49 -3.11
C ALA A 340 -1.66 -21.43 -4.32
N CYS A 341 -1.48 -20.90 -5.54
CA CYS A 341 -1.43 -21.73 -6.76
C CYS A 341 -0.28 -22.74 -6.75
N TYR A 342 0.86 -22.40 -6.15
CA TYR A 342 2.00 -23.31 -5.97
C TYR A 342 1.94 -24.10 -4.64
N GLY A 343 0.97 -23.81 -3.78
CA GLY A 343 0.78 -24.45 -2.49
C GLY A 343 0.33 -25.91 -2.62
N GLU A 344 0.73 -26.76 -1.68
CA GLU A 344 0.19 -28.11 -1.52
C GLU A 344 -1.11 -28.07 -0.74
N GLY A 345 -2.19 -28.61 -1.32
CA GLY A 345 -3.51 -28.60 -0.70
C GLY A 345 -4.32 -27.34 -1.03
N GLU A 346 -5.28 -27.05 -0.15
CA GLU A 346 -6.24 -25.97 -0.32
C GLU A 346 -5.82 -24.72 0.47
N THR A 347 -5.89 -23.56 -0.18
CA THR A 347 -5.72 -22.26 0.46
C THR A 347 -7.02 -21.46 0.38
N ILE A 348 -7.43 -20.85 1.48
CA ILE A 348 -8.58 -19.96 1.57
C ILE A 348 -8.08 -18.57 1.94
N LEU A 349 -8.36 -17.57 1.08
CA LEU A 349 -8.03 -16.16 1.27
C LEU A 349 -9.33 -15.37 1.45
N ARG A 350 -9.67 -14.99 2.68
CA ARG A 350 -10.86 -14.19 2.97
C ARG A 350 -10.49 -12.73 3.15
N PHE A 351 -11.11 -11.84 2.38
CA PHE A 351 -10.93 -10.40 2.56
C PHE A 351 -12.05 -9.79 3.42
N PRO A 352 -11.77 -8.67 4.09
CA PRO A 352 -12.76 -7.95 4.89
C PRO A 352 -13.91 -7.40 4.03
N GLU A 353 -15.11 -7.33 4.62
CA GLU A 353 -16.36 -6.96 3.93
C GLU A 353 -16.31 -5.57 3.28
N GLU A 354 -15.54 -4.62 3.81
CA GLU A 354 -15.39 -3.28 3.25
C GLU A 354 -14.75 -3.25 1.85
N TYR A 355 -14.05 -4.31 1.47
CA TYR A 355 -13.44 -4.46 0.14
C TYR A 355 -14.37 -5.16 -0.86
N LYS A 356 -15.53 -5.64 -0.42
CA LYS A 356 -16.41 -6.51 -1.21
C LYS A 356 -16.88 -5.88 -2.53
N LEU A 357 -17.39 -4.67 -2.50
CA LEU A 357 -17.97 -4.04 -3.71
C LEU A 357 -16.93 -3.60 -4.75
N PRO A 358 -15.82 -2.93 -4.37
CA PRO A 358 -14.81 -2.50 -5.34
C PRO A 358 -13.96 -3.63 -5.91
N ILE A 359 -13.98 -4.82 -5.27
CA ILE A 359 -13.03 -5.89 -5.58
C ILE A 359 -13.63 -7.02 -6.43
N VAL A 360 -14.94 -7.05 -6.66
CA VAL A 360 -15.59 -8.18 -7.36
C VAL A 360 -15.00 -8.39 -8.75
N ASP A 361 -14.96 -7.35 -9.58
CA ASP A 361 -14.41 -7.44 -10.93
C ASP A 361 -12.92 -7.83 -10.92
N TYR A 362 -12.17 -7.29 -9.97
CA TYR A 362 -10.76 -7.64 -9.75
C TYR A 362 -10.58 -9.12 -9.41
N LEU A 363 -11.40 -9.68 -8.51
CA LEU A 363 -11.31 -11.09 -8.12
C LEU A 363 -11.70 -12.03 -9.26
N GLU A 364 -12.74 -11.68 -10.02
CA GLU A 364 -13.17 -12.46 -11.17
C GLU A 364 -12.07 -12.49 -12.26
N LEU A 365 -11.47 -11.33 -12.56
CA LEU A 365 -10.37 -11.24 -13.50
C LEU A 365 -9.14 -12.04 -13.03
N LEU A 366 -8.76 -11.90 -11.76
CA LEU A 366 -7.66 -12.67 -11.18
C LEU A 366 -7.95 -14.18 -11.27
N ALA A 367 -9.14 -14.63 -10.84
CA ALA A 367 -9.53 -16.02 -10.85
C ALA A 367 -9.60 -16.60 -12.28
N LEU A 368 -10.10 -15.82 -13.26
CA LEU A 368 -10.14 -16.20 -14.66
C LEU A 368 -8.73 -16.53 -15.19
N ASN A 369 -7.78 -15.64 -14.92
CA ASN A 369 -6.39 -15.85 -15.34
C ASN A 369 -5.74 -17.05 -14.62
N LEU A 370 -5.94 -17.17 -13.31
CA LEU A 370 -5.37 -18.29 -12.55
C LEU A 370 -5.94 -19.65 -13.01
N ARG A 371 -7.21 -19.73 -13.39
CA ARG A 371 -7.81 -20.97 -13.97
C ARG A 371 -7.14 -21.38 -15.27
N LYS A 372 -6.68 -20.43 -16.10
CA LYS A 372 -5.94 -20.75 -17.35
C LYS A 372 -4.65 -21.51 -17.08
N THR A 373 -4.07 -21.40 -15.89
CA THR A 373 -2.86 -22.15 -15.49
C THR A 373 -3.16 -23.59 -15.06
N GLY A 374 -4.41 -24.04 -15.19
CA GLY A 374 -4.86 -25.37 -14.77
C GLY A 374 -5.07 -25.54 -13.27
N VAL A 375 -5.12 -24.43 -12.50
CA VAL A 375 -5.40 -24.43 -11.07
C VAL A 375 -6.91 -24.36 -10.83
N GLU A 376 -7.40 -25.11 -9.83
CA GLU A 376 -8.79 -25.00 -9.37
C GLU A 376 -8.96 -23.75 -8.50
N VAL A 377 -9.73 -22.79 -9.00
CA VAL A 377 -10.03 -21.53 -8.28
C VAL A 377 -11.53 -21.32 -8.15
N GLY A 378 -12.02 -21.27 -6.93
CA GLY A 378 -13.39 -20.88 -6.58
C GLY A 378 -13.43 -19.42 -6.12
N VAL A 379 -14.34 -18.63 -6.70
CA VAL A 379 -14.65 -17.27 -6.23
C VAL A 379 -15.85 -17.35 -5.31
N TYR A 380 -15.74 -16.78 -4.13
CA TYR A 380 -16.79 -16.70 -3.13
C TYR A 380 -17.06 -15.22 -2.79
N GLU A 381 -18.18 -14.99 -2.17
CA GLU A 381 -18.63 -13.64 -1.79
C GLU A 381 -17.57 -12.83 -0.99
N ASN A 382 -16.69 -13.53 -0.25
CA ASN A 382 -15.67 -12.93 0.60
C ASN A 382 -14.24 -13.42 0.33
N GLY A 383 -13.94 -13.91 -0.89
CA GLY A 383 -12.57 -14.29 -1.23
C GLY A 383 -12.42 -15.41 -2.22
N LEU A 384 -11.22 -15.98 -2.23
CA LEU A 384 -10.85 -17.07 -3.12
C LEU A 384 -10.55 -18.36 -2.34
N VAL A 385 -10.90 -19.50 -2.95
CA VAL A 385 -10.45 -20.84 -2.56
C VAL A 385 -9.62 -21.38 -3.71
N ILE A 386 -8.37 -21.73 -3.44
CA ILE A 386 -7.40 -22.15 -4.46
C ILE A 386 -6.84 -23.51 -4.04
N ARG A 387 -6.94 -24.51 -4.95
CA ARG A 387 -6.26 -25.78 -4.80
C ARG A 387 -5.01 -25.79 -5.67
N GLY A 388 -3.86 -25.65 -5.02
CA GLY A 388 -2.59 -25.50 -5.74
C GLY A 388 -2.12 -26.76 -6.43
N LYS A 389 -1.28 -26.59 -7.45
CA LYS A 389 -0.59 -27.66 -8.19
C LYS A 389 0.93 -27.43 -8.16
N GLU A 390 1.68 -28.46 -8.50
CA GLU A 390 3.14 -28.41 -8.44
C GLU A 390 3.74 -27.51 -9.52
N GLU A 391 3.11 -27.47 -10.68
CA GLU A 391 3.53 -26.72 -11.86
C GLU A 391 2.31 -26.06 -12.48
N LEU A 392 2.46 -24.83 -12.90
CA LEU A 392 1.43 -24.06 -13.58
C LEU A 392 1.63 -24.13 -15.09
N ASP A 393 0.54 -24.15 -15.84
CA ASP A 393 0.59 -24.05 -17.28
C ASP A 393 0.73 -22.58 -17.69
N GLY A 394 1.48 -22.32 -18.78
CA GLY A 394 1.48 -21.03 -19.46
C GLY A 394 0.18 -20.79 -20.20
N GLY A 395 -0.02 -19.59 -20.71
CA GLY A 395 -1.21 -19.22 -21.46
C GLY A 395 -1.24 -17.75 -21.88
N ASP A 396 -2.33 -17.39 -22.54
CA ASP A 396 -2.59 -16.00 -22.91
C ASP A 396 -3.41 -15.33 -21.81
N PHE A 397 -2.77 -14.42 -21.12
CA PHE A 397 -3.28 -13.75 -19.93
C PHE A 397 -3.65 -12.31 -20.23
N ASP A 398 -4.58 -11.76 -19.46
CA ASP A 398 -4.98 -10.36 -19.51
C ASP A 398 -4.95 -9.76 -18.10
N SER A 399 -4.13 -8.73 -17.89
CA SER A 399 -4.05 -8.03 -16.61
C SER A 399 -5.24 -7.09 -16.36
N GLY A 400 -6.01 -6.74 -17.41
CA GLY A 400 -7.04 -5.71 -17.37
C GLY A 400 -6.50 -4.35 -16.95
N GLY A 401 -5.19 -4.11 -17.11
CA GLY A 401 -4.52 -2.91 -16.64
C GLY A 401 -4.35 -2.83 -15.11
N HIS A 402 -4.57 -3.94 -14.37
CA HIS A 402 -4.34 -4.01 -12.93
C HIS A 402 -2.88 -4.39 -12.62
N PRO A 403 -2.05 -3.50 -12.03
CA PRO A 403 -0.63 -3.75 -11.82
C PRO A 403 -0.33 -5.02 -11.00
N SER A 404 -1.10 -5.28 -9.95
CA SER A 404 -0.90 -6.46 -9.09
C SER A 404 -1.26 -7.77 -9.79
N ILE A 405 -2.27 -7.77 -10.67
CA ILE A 405 -2.60 -8.91 -11.52
C ILE A 405 -1.51 -9.07 -12.58
N GLY A 406 -1.14 -8.01 -13.29
CA GLY A 406 -0.08 -8.03 -14.29
C GLY A 406 1.25 -8.58 -13.73
N LEU A 407 1.63 -8.16 -12.53
CA LEU A 407 2.83 -8.65 -11.84
C LEU A 407 2.77 -10.16 -11.57
N VAL A 408 1.63 -10.67 -11.11
CA VAL A 408 1.43 -12.11 -10.89
C VAL A 408 1.51 -12.88 -12.20
N LEU A 409 0.87 -12.38 -13.25
CA LEU A 409 0.87 -13.01 -14.58
C LEU A 409 2.27 -13.00 -15.22
N PHE A 410 3.03 -11.92 -15.04
CA PHE A 410 4.43 -11.84 -15.40
C PHE A 410 5.26 -12.92 -14.68
N MET A 411 5.09 -13.08 -13.37
CA MET A 411 5.77 -14.13 -12.60
C MET A 411 5.38 -15.53 -13.08
N ILE A 412 4.10 -15.77 -13.41
CA ILE A 412 3.64 -17.03 -14.00
C ILE A 412 4.29 -17.26 -15.36
N SER A 413 4.43 -16.24 -16.20
CA SER A 413 5.04 -16.39 -17.52
C SER A 413 6.50 -16.85 -17.46
N LEU A 414 7.21 -16.53 -16.37
CA LEU A 414 8.58 -16.95 -16.12
C LEU A 414 8.72 -18.34 -15.47
N LEU A 415 7.74 -18.72 -14.65
CA LEU A 415 7.79 -19.95 -13.83
C LEU A 415 6.93 -21.09 -14.40
N GLY A 416 5.95 -20.77 -15.24
CA GLY A 416 5.00 -21.74 -15.81
C GLY A 416 5.58 -22.53 -16.99
N LYS A 417 4.92 -23.64 -17.31
CA LYS A 417 5.25 -24.47 -18.45
C LYS A 417 4.67 -23.92 -19.76
N GLY A 418 5.48 -23.91 -20.80
CA GLY A 418 5.03 -23.52 -22.13
C GLY A 418 5.21 -22.02 -22.39
N LYS A 419 4.59 -21.56 -23.49
CA LYS A 419 4.64 -20.14 -23.86
C LYS A 419 3.55 -19.38 -23.13
N SER A 420 3.86 -18.15 -22.75
CA SER A 420 2.90 -17.22 -22.15
C SER A 420 2.95 -15.87 -22.84
N SER A 421 1.80 -15.21 -22.92
CA SER A 421 1.69 -13.77 -23.23
C SER A 421 0.88 -13.08 -22.13
N VAL A 422 1.18 -11.82 -21.86
CA VAL A 422 0.44 -11.00 -20.89
C VAL A 422 0.05 -9.69 -21.55
N GLU A 423 -1.25 -9.49 -21.72
CA GLU A 423 -1.80 -8.23 -22.24
C GLU A 423 -1.79 -7.15 -21.17
N ALA A 424 -1.59 -5.89 -21.58
CA ALA A 424 -1.53 -4.69 -20.73
C ALA A 424 -0.47 -4.79 -19.60
N LEU A 425 0.69 -5.37 -19.88
CA LEU A 425 1.78 -5.54 -18.89
C LEU A 425 2.47 -4.22 -18.52
N GLU A 426 2.36 -3.18 -19.37
CA GLU A 426 2.91 -1.85 -19.11
C GLU A 426 2.45 -1.24 -17.79
N CYS A 427 1.27 -1.61 -17.29
CA CYS A 427 0.77 -1.18 -16.00
C CYS A 427 1.68 -1.60 -14.82
N VAL A 428 2.44 -2.68 -14.97
CA VAL A 428 3.39 -3.15 -13.94
C VAL A 428 4.59 -2.21 -13.86
N GLU A 429 5.15 -1.82 -15.02
CA GLU A 429 6.29 -0.91 -15.06
C GLU A 429 5.92 0.49 -14.57
N GLU A 430 4.69 0.95 -14.84
CA GLU A 430 4.19 2.22 -14.31
C GLU A 430 4.06 2.21 -12.79
N ALA A 431 3.59 1.10 -12.22
CA ALA A 431 3.38 0.96 -10.78
C ALA A 431 4.66 0.60 -10.01
N PHE A 432 5.48 -0.28 -10.58
CA PHE A 432 6.67 -0.87 -9.97
C PHE A 432 7.89 -0.78 -10.92
N PRO A 433 8.45 0.42 -11.15
CA PRO A 433 9.50 0.62 -12.14
C PRO A 433 10.72 -0.26 -11.93
N GLY A 434 11.11 -1.03 -12.96
CA GLY A 434 12.25 -1.94 -12.95
C GLY A 434 12.09 -3.18 -12.08
N LEU A 435 10.88 -3.49 -11.58
CA LEU A 435 10.64 -4.69 -10.78
C LEU A 435 10.70 -5.95 -11.65
N CYS A 436 10.24 -5.90 -12.88
CA CYS A 436 10.31 -7.03 -13.82
C CYS A 436 11.77 -7.46 -14.05
N ASP A 437 12.68 -6.52 -14.30
CA ASP A 437 14.11 -6.80 -14.48
C ASP A 437 14.72 -7.44 -13.22
N LYS A 438 14.36 -6.95 -12.04
CA LYS A 438 14.81 -7.52 -10.76
C LYS A 438 14.33 -8.97 -10.60
N ILE A 439 13.08 -9.26 -10.94
CA ILE A 439 12.51 -10.60 -10.90
C ILE A 439 13.25 -11.53 -11.87
N GLU A 440 13.50 -11.10 -13.11
CA GLU A 440 14.25 -11.86 -14.10
C GLU A 440 15.68 -12.15 -13.64
N SER A 441 16.33 -11.21 -12.96
CA SER A 441 17.67 -11.37 -12.41
C SER A 441 17.80 -12.54 -11.43
N ILE A 442 16.69 -12.94 -10.77
CA ILE A 442 16.65 -14.10 -9.88
C ILE A 442 16.83 -15.42 -10.66
N LEU A 443 16.39 -15.47 -11.93
CA LEU A 443 16.53 -16.64 -12.80
C LEU A 443 17.85 -16.68 -13.58
N GLN A 444 18.58 -15.56 -13.69
CA GLN A 444 19.80 -15.50 -14.49
C GLN A 444 20.82 -16.52 -13.95
N LYS A 445 21.17 -17.46 -14.82
CA LYS A 445 22.33 -18.33 -14.64
C LYS A 445 23.56 -17.42 -14.69
N GLU A 446 24.52 -17.61 -13.75
CA GLU A 446 25.84 -16.99 -13.85
C GLU A 446 26.44 -17.26 -15.24
N ASN A 447 26.33 -16.33 -16.16
CA ASN A 447 27.10 -16.25 -17.39
C ASN A 447 28.05 -15.06 -17.29
N HIS A 448 28.88 -15.05 -16.27
CA HIS A 448 30.11 -14.28 -16.25
C HIS A 448 31.19 -15.09 -15.52
N GLU A 449 31.68 -16.14 -16.16
CA GLU A 449 33.08 -16.47 -16.00
C GLU A 449 33.85 -15.37 -16.73
N PHE A 450 34.65 -14.66 -15.98
CA PHE A 450 35.61 -13.70 -16.49
C PHE A 450 36.53 -14.36 -17.53
N SER A 451 36.51 -13.85 -18.74
CA SER A 451 37.59 -13.98 -19.71
C SER A 451 38.45 -12.71 -19.69
#